data_fb6ed4b4a1bc400a3c4557f00a3494fc
#
_entry.id   fb6ed4b4a1bc400a3c4557f00a3494fc
#
_cell.length_a   1.000
_cell.length_b   1.000
_cell.length_c   1.000
_cell.angle_alpha   90.00
_cell.angle_beta   90.00
_cell.angle_gamma   90.00
#
_symmetry.space_group_name_H-M   'P 1'
#
loop_
_entity.id
_entity.type
_entity.pdbx_description
1 polymer ?
#
loop_
_entity_poly.entity_id
_entity_poly.type
_entity_poly.pdbx_seq_one_letter_code
_entity_poly.pdbx_strand_id
1 'polypeptide(L)'
;GVVDAEDLSLNVSREMLQQDRQIQAIRKHLVKKVVDALADLKKNDSEKYLTFWAQFGPVLKEGLLGFDEKKERILDLVYCSTTADPEKLVPLAEVVERMAEGQEKIYFMSGAPKDVLARSPHVEAFKAKGIEVCLFSDPVDEVWLEQMPPEYKGKAFQSVGRGEVDLGDEEVDEETATSRDEKNEELKDVLGALRAALQDD
;
A
#
# COMPACT_ATOMS: atom_id res chain seq x y z
N GLY A 1 17.35 6.42 -20.07
CA GLY A 1 17.66 7.38 -21.13
C GLY A 1 18.87 8.25 -20.80
N VAL A 2 19.23 9.14 -21.70
CA VAL A 2 20.32 10.12 -21.56
C VAL A 2 19.72 11.50 -21.72
N VAL A 3 20.16 12.44 -20.87
CA VAL A 3 19.83 13.85 -20.99
C VAL A 3 21.09 14.57 -21.42
N ASP A 4 21.02 15.26 -22.55
CA ASP A 4 22.08 16.12 -23.03
C ASP A 4 21.75 17.58 -22.66
N ALA A 5 22.67 18.26 -22.01
CA ALA A 5 22.49 19.64 -21.55
C ALA A 5 23.81 20.37 -21.62
N GLU A 6 23.89 21.32 -22.60
CA GLU A 6 25.10 22.12 -22.86
C GLU A 6 25.35 23.17 -21.76
N ASP A 7 24.31 23.58 -21.04
CA ASP A 7 24.36 24.66 -20.05
C ASP A 7 24.69 24.21 -18.62
N LEU A 8 24.93 22.90 -18.40
CA LEU A 8 25.31 22.41 -17.08
C LEU A 8 26.78 22.72 -16.81
N SER A 9 27.05 23.41 -15.71
CA SER A 9 28.41 23.65 -15.26
C SER A 9 29.13 22.31 -15.05
N LEU A 10 30.23 22.10 -15.76
CA LEU A 10 31.12 20.95 -15.59
C LEU A 10 31.68 20.97 -14.18
N ASN A 11 31.06 20.22 -13.28
CA ASN A 11 31.54 20.08 -11.93
C ASN A 11 32.22 18.72 -11.78
N VAL A 12 33.51 18.75 -11.41
CA VAL A 12 34.37 17.57 -11.29
C VAL A 12 33.91 16.65 -10.14
N SER A 13 33.12 17.16 -9.18
CA SER A 13 32.56 16.35 -8.11
C SER A 13 31.06 16.08 -8.35
N ARG A 14 30.71 14.81 -8.50
CA ARG A 14 29.32 14.33 -8.71
C ARG A 14 28.33 14.80 -7.64
N GLU A 15 28.78 15.17 -6.44
CA GLU A 15 27.94 15.61 -5.32
C GLU A 15 27.32 17.00 -5.53
N MET A 16 28.01 17.92 -6.23
CA MET A 16 27.49 19.28 -6.44
C MET A 16 26.40 19.36 -7.53
N LEU A 17 26.32 18.40 -8.44
CA LEU A 17 25.26 18.34 -9.45
C LEU A 17 23.86 18.11 -8.84
N GLN A 18 23.77 17.49 -7.68
CA GLN A 18 22.47 17.21 -7.05
C GLN A 18 21.78 18.46 -6.47
N GLN A 19 22.52 19.53 -6.21
CA GLN A 19 22.00 20.80 -5.66
C GLN A 19 21.78 21.88 -6.70
N ASP A 20 22.14 21.65 -7.96
CA ASP A 20 21.93 22.59 -9.04
C ASP A 20 20.44 22.75 -9.35
N ARG A 21 19.96 24.00 -9.39
CA ARG A 21 18.57 24.33 -9.70
C ARG A 21 18.13 23.82 -11.09
N GLN A 22 19.05 23.80 -12.05
CA GLN A 22 18.79 23.29 -13.40
C GLN A 22 18.58 21.78 -13.37
N ILE A 23 19.41 21.05 -12.63
CA ILE A 23 19.26 19.60 -12.44
C ILE A 23 17.93 19.28 -11.78
N GLN A 24 17.52 20.04 -10.76
CA GLN A 24 16.21 19.85 -10.12
C GLN A 24 15.05 20.14 -11.08
N ALA A 25 15.16 21.17 -11.91
CA ALA A 25 14.17 21.48 -12.93
C ALA A 25 14.07 20.36 -13.99
N ILE A 26 15.21 19.86 -14.47
CA ILE A 26 15.30 18.72 -15.39
C ILE A 26 14.65 17.48 -14.75
N ARG A 27 15.04 17.14 -13.51
CA ARG A 27 14.45 16.03 -12.77
C ARG A 27 12.93 16.12 -12.66
N LYS A 28 12.41 17.30 -12.26
CA LYS A 28 10.96 17.55 -12.14
C LYS A 28 10.26 17.35 -13.50
N HIS A 29 10.86 17.82 -14.57
CA HIS A 29 10.31 17.68 -15.93
C HIS A 29 10.33 16.23 -16.40
N LEU A 30 11.45 15.50 -16.18
CA LEU A 30 11.58 14.10 -16.57
C LEU A 30 10.61 13.22 -15.79
N VAL A 31 10.51 13.38 -14.46
CA VAL A 31 9.54 12.64 -13.65
C VAL A 31 8.12 12.84 -14.17
N LYS A 32 7.74 14.09 -14.48
CA LYS A 32 6.44 14.37 -15.08
C LYS A 32 6.25 13.60 -16.40
N LYS A 33 7.22 13.67 -17.30
CA LYS A 33 7.16 13.01 -18.63
C LYS A 33 7.07 11.49 -18.51
N VAL A 34 7.82 10.90 -17.59
CA VAL A 34 7.78 9.45 -17.35
C VAL A 34 6.41 9.03 -16.79
N VAL A 35 5.89 9.75 -15.79
CA VAL A 35 4.57 9.47 -15.22
C VAL A 35 3.46 9.61 -16.27
N ASP A 36 3.51 10.67 -17.11
CA ASP A 36 2.57 10.87 -18.23
C ASP A 36 2.64 9.70 -19.23
N ALA A 37 3.84 9.30 -19.63
CA ALA A 37 4.04 8.19 -20.57
C ALA A 37 3.55 6.85 -20.00
N LEU A 38 3.73 6.60 -18.70
CA LEU A 38 3.22 5.41 -18.03
C LEU A 38 1.69 5.41 -17.92
N ALA A 39 1.09 6.58 -17.68
CA ALA A 39 -0.36 6.74 -17.67
C ALA A 39 -0.96 6.46 -19.07
N ASP A 40 -0.32 6.99 -20.12
CA ASP A 40 -0.72 6.71 -21.49
C ASP A 40 -0.55 5.24 -21.85
N LEU A 41 0.56 4.60 -21.43
CA LEU A 41 0.78 3.17 -21.63
C LEU A 41 -0.30 2.33 -20.94
N LYS A 42 -0.60 2.63 -19.67
CA LYS A 42 -1.64 1.96 -18.90
C LYS A 42 -3.01 2.04 -19.58
N LYS A 43 -3.32 3.22 -20.15
CA LYS A 43 -4.60 3.47 -20.81
C LYS A 43 -4.73 2.79 -22.17
N ASN A 44 -3.64 2.80 -22.97
CA ASN A 44 -3.69 2.40 -24.37
C ASN A 44 -3.22 0.96 -24.62
N ASP A 45 -2.42 0.39 -23.70
CA ASP A 45 -1.84 -0.95 -23.83
C ASP A 45 -1.63 -1.55 -22.41
N SER A 46 -2.72 -2.03 -21.82
CA SER A 46 -2.72 -2.57 -20.45
C SER A 46 -1.83 -3.81 -20.28
N GLU A 47 -1.70 -4.65 -21.30
CA GLU A 47 -0.85 -5.85 -21.24
C GLU A 47 0.63 -5.47 -21.15
N LYS A 48 1.04 -4.51 -21.96
CA LYS A 48 2.40 -3.98 -21.94
C LYS A 48 2.67 -3.23 -20.63
N TYR A 49 1.67 -2.52 -20.11
CA TYR A 49 1.79 -1.89 -18.80
C TYR A 49 1.96 -2.93 -17.69
N LEU A 50 1.23 -4.04 -17.68
CA LEU A 50 1.40 -5.12 -16.71
C LEU A 50 2.79 -5.77 -16.81
N THR A 51 3.34 -5.90 -18.03
CA THR A 51 4.72 -6.35 -18.23
C THR A 51 5.72 -5.37 -17.59
N PHE A 52 5.53 -4.07 -17.78
CA PHE A 52 6.30 -3.03 -17.09
C PHE A 52 6.13 -3.12 -15.57
N TRP A 53 4.89 -3.23 -15.10
CA TRP A 53 4.58 -3.29 -13.68
C TRP A 53 5.26 -4.45 -12.97
N ALA A 54 5.29 -5.63 -13.59
CA ALA A 54 5.95 -6.82 -13.05
C ALA A 54 7.45 -6.63 -12.80
N GLN A 55 8.11 -5.74 -13.58
CA GLN A 55 9.55 -5.50 -13.46
C GLN A 55 9.89 -4.24 -12.64
N PHE A 56 9.07 -3.21 -12.74
CA PHE A 56 9.37 -1.86 -12.22
C PHE A 56 8.33 -1.33 -11.23
N GLY A 57 7.30 -2.10 -10.89
CA GLY A 57 6.28 -1.70 -9.92
C GLY A 57 6.86 -1.27 -8.58
N PRO A 58 7.76 -2.06 -7.95
CA PRO A 58 8.41 -1.66 -6.70
C PRO A 58 9.20 -0.36 -6.82
N VAL A 59 9.96 -0.17 -7.91
CA VAL A 59 10.73 1.05 -8.17
C VAL A 59 9.80 2.27 -8.36
N LEU A 60 8.67 2.09 -9.04
CA LEU A 60 7.69 3.16 -9.20
C LEU A 60 7.09 3.57 -7.85
N LYS A 61 6.83 2.61 -6.97
CA LYS A 61 6.30 2.84 -5.61
C LYS A 61 7.31 3.57 -4.69
N GLU A 62 8.62 3.48 -4.93
CA GLU A 62 9.61 4.30 -4.23
C GLU A 62 9.34 5.81 -4.39
N GLY A 63 8.71 6.22 -5.49
CA GLY A 63 8.28 7.60 -5.68
C GLY A 63 7.26 8.10 -4.66
N LEU A 64 6.57 7.20 -3.94
CA LEU A 64 5.65 7.53 -2.85
C LEU A 64 6.37 7.93 -1.55
N LEU A 65 7.66 7.59 -1.40
CA LEU A 65 8.48 7.96 -0.25
C LEU A 65 8.92 9.43 -0.27
N GLY A 66 8.82 10.08 -1.43
CA GLY A 66 9.17 11.49 -1.58
C GLY A 66 8.11 12.44 -1.00
N PHE A 67 8.52 13.70 -0.73
CA PHE A 67 7.60 14.77 -0.32
C PHE A 67 6.90 15.44 -1.52
N ASP A 68 6.81 14.77 -2.66
CA ASP A 68 6.35 15.38 -3.90
C ASP A 68 4.82 15.43 -3.99
N GLU A 69 4.29 16.54 -4.52
CA GLU A 69 2.86 16.80 -4.83
C GLU A 69 2.24 15.79 -5.82
N LYS A 70 3.02 14.79 -6.28
CA LYS A 70 2.63 13.86 -7.34
C LYS A 70 2.26 12.47 -6.84
N LYS A 71 2.15 12.26 -5.51
CA LYS A 71 1.83 10.95 -4.94
C LYS A 71 0.55 10.36 -5.52
N GLU A 72 -0.50 11.17 -5.65
CA GLU A 72 -1.77 10.73 -6.23
C GLU A 72 -1.61 10.20 -7.66
N ARG A 73 -0.79 10.89 -8.48
CA ARG A 73 -0.51 10.44 -9.85
C ARG A 73 0.28 9.13 -9.92
N ILE A 74 1.12 8.86 -8.92
CA ILE A 74 1.80 7.57 -8.79
C ILE A 74 0.80 6.51 -8.34
N LEU A 75 -0.08 6.84 -7.39
CA LEU A 75 -1.15 5.94 -6.93
C LEU A 75 -2.13 5.56 -8.06
N ASP A 76 -2.39 6.48 -9.00
CA ASP A 76 -3.15 6.16 -10.23
C ASP A 76 -2.51 5.07 -11.08
N LEU A 77 -1.20 4.88 -10.97
CA LEU A 77 -0.43 3.88 -11.69
C LEU A 77 -0.28 2.56 -10.92
N VAL A 78 -0.57 2.54 -9.62
CA VAL A 78 -0.38 1.37 -8.76
C VAL A 78 -1.39 0.26 -9.11
N TYR A 79 -0.87 -0.96 -9.15
CA TYR A 79 -1.63 -2.21 -9.16
C TYR A 79 -1.37 -2.97 -7.86
N CYS A 80 -2.36 -3.68 -7.37
CA CYS A 80 -2.24 -4.56 -6.22
C CYS A 80 -3.08 -5.82 -6.43
N SER A 81 -2.75 -6.87 -5.71
CA SER A 81 -3.67 -7.99 -5.48
C SER A 81 -4.63 -7.62 -4.36
N THR A 82 -5.76 -8.30 -4.29
CA THR A 82 -6.75 -8.05 -3.24
C THR A 82 -7.32 -9.36 -2.70
N THR A 83 -8.06 -9.28 -1.61
CA THR A 83 -8.75 -10.44 -1.03
C THR A 83 -9.89 -10.98 -1.90
N ALA A 84 -10.40 -10.20 -2.85
CA ALA A 84 -11.42 -10.64 -3.80
C ALA A 84 -10.87 -11.66 -4.81
N ASP A 85 -9.66 -11.42 -5.33
CA ASP A 85 -8.91 -12.35 -6.18
C ASP A 85 -7.41 -12.13 -5.97
N PRO A 86 -6.77 -12.90 -5.10
CA PRO A 86 -5.33 -12.75 -4.82
C PRO A 86 -4.42 -13.03 -6.01
N GLU A 87 -4.91 -13.77 -7.02
CA GLU A 87 -4.10 -14.10 -8.20
C GLU A 87 -4.14 -13.02 -9.28
N LYS A 88 -5.10 -12.11 -9.19
CA LYS A 88 -5.27 -11.04 -10.16
C LYS A 88 -4.72 -9.72 -9.65
N LEU A 89 -3.90 -9.07 -10.46
CA LEU A 89 -3.51 -7.68 -10.24
C LEU A 89 -4.62 -6.75 -10.77
N VAL A 90 -5.05 -5.83 -9.93
CA VAL A 90 -6.06 -4.82 -10.27
C VAL A 90 -5.52 -3.41 -10.01
N PRO A 91 -5.90 -2.41 -10.83
CA PRO A 91 -5.57 -1.03 -10.55
C PRO A 91 -6.14 -0.58 -9.19
N LEU A 92 -5.37 0.15 -8.40
CA LEU A 92 -5.85 0.72 -7.14
C LEU A 92 -7.10 1.59 -7.34
N ALA A 93 -7.19 2.28 -8.48
CA ALA A 93 -8.38 3.06 -8.86
C ALA A 93 -9.65 2.20 -8.94
N GLU A 94 -9.55 0.99 -9.50
CA GLU A 94 -10.65 0.04 -9.61
C GLU A 94 -11.09 -0.49 -8.23
N VAL A 95 -10.14 -0.68 -7.31
CA VAL A 95 -10.47 -1.05 -5.91
C VAL A 95 -11.33 0.03 -5.26
N VAL A 96 -10.96 1.31 -5.43
CA VAL A 96 -11.74 2.43 -4.88
C VAL A 96 -13.13 2.53 -5.52
N GLU A 97 -13.26 2.26 -6.83
CA GLU A 97 -14.53 2.27 -7.54
C GLU A 97 -15.49 1.15 -7.08
N ARG A 98 -14.94 0.03 -6.58
CA ARG A 98 -15.71 -1.12 -6.07
C ARG A 98 -16.02 -1.03 -4.58
N MET A 99 -15.53 -0.01 -3.89
CA MET A 99 -15.77 0.14 -2.45
C MET A 99 -17.29 0.24 -2.16
N ALA A 100 -17.71 -0.37 -1.05
CA ALA A 100 -19.09 -0.30 -0.59
C ALA A 100 -19.53 1.15 -0.31
N GLU A 101 -20.83 1.41 -0.46
CA GLU A 101 -21.38 2.72 -0.12
C GLU A 101 -21.12 3.02 1.37
N GLY A 102 -20.60 4.21 1.66
CA GLY A 102 -20.23 4.61 3.03
C GLY A 102 -18.83 4.16 3.46
N GLN A 103 -18.13 3.32 2.69
CA GLN A 103 -16.74 2.97 3.02
C GLN A 103 -15.82 4.18 2.82
N GLU A 104 -15.14 4.61 3.88
CA GLU A 104 -14.28 5.80 3.87
C GLU A 104 -12.79 5.47 3.74
N LYS A 105 -12.40 4.21 3.91
CA LYS A 105 -10.99 3.79 4.02
C LYS A 105 -10.65 2.68 3.03
N ILE A 106 -9.45 2.77 2.46
CA ILE A 106 -8.83 1.70 1.68
C ILE A 106 -8.13 0.78 2.69
N TYR A 107 -8.66 -0.42 2.88
CA TYR A 107 -8.07 -1.38 3.79
C TYR A 107 -6.93 -2.12 3.11
N PHE A 108 -5.83 -2.35 3.86
CA PHE A 108 -4.67 -3.04 3.34
C PHE A 108 -3.97 -3.93 4.36
N MET A 109 -3.22 -4.91 3.85
CA MET A 109 -2.19 -5.65 4.57
C MET A 109 -0.87 -5.57 3.83
N SER A 110 0.24 -5.53 4.58
CA SER A 110 1.61 -5.51 4.05
C SER A 110 2.56 -6.32 4.94
N GLY A 111 3.82 -6.46 4.53
CA GLY A 111 4.88 -7.03 5.37
C GLY A 111 5.06 -8.54 5.27
N ALA A 112 4.37 -9.22 4.34
CA ALA A 112 4.54 -10.64 4.10
C ALA A 112 4.25 -10.98 2.62
N PRO A 113 4.64 -12.18 2.16
CA PRO A 113 4.25 -12.67 0.85
C PRO A 113 2.73 -12.68 0.66
N LYS A 114 2.28 -12.44 -0.56
CA LYS A 114 0.87 -12.30 -0.94
C LYS A 114 -0.03 -13.45 -0.43
N ASP A 115 0.43 -14.67 -0.55
CA ASP A 115 -0.31 -15.87 -0.11
C ASP A 115 -0.47 -15.96 1.42
N VAL A 116 0.50 -15.44 2.17
CA VAL A 116 0.43 -15.32 3.63
C VAL A 116 -0.56 -14.21 4.01
N LEU A 117 -0.48 -13.05 3.37
CA LEU A 117 -1.42 -11.94 3.61
C LEU A 117 -2.86 -12.37 3.33
N ALA A 118 -3.11 -13.07 2.21
CA ALA A 118 -4.44 -13.50 1.79
C ALA A 118 -5.09 -14.50 2.76
N ARG A 119 -4.28 -15.26 3.53
CA ARG A 119 -4.74 -16.26 4.51
C ARG A 119 -4.73 -15.74 5.94
N SER A 120 -4.41 -14.48 6.15
CA SER A 120 -4.37 -13.91 7.50
C SER A 120 -5.76 -13.93 8.15
N PRO A 121 -5.87 -14.32 9.42
CA PRO A 121 -7.14 -14.26 10.15
C PRO A 121 -7.75 -12.85 10.20
N HIS A 122 -6.91 -11.83 10.15
CA HIS A 122 -7.35 -10.43 10.17
C HIS A 122 -8.22 -10.06 8.94
N VAL A 123 -8.03 -10.71 7.79
CA VAL A 123 -8.83 -10.41 6.59
C VAL A 123 -10.18 -11.13 6.57
N GLU A 124 -10.37 -12.19 7.38
CA GLU A 124 -11.61 -12.97 7.36
C GLU A 124 -12.83 -12.13 7.77
N ALA A 125 -12.70 -11.28 8.78
CA ALA A 125 -13.78 -10.38 9.21
C ALA A 125 -14.19 -9.39 8.12
N PHE A 126 -13.23 -8.91 7.32
CA PHE A 126 -13.46 -8.03 6.19
C PHE A 126 -14.15 -8.75 5.04
N LYS A 127 -13.70 -9.96 4.72
CA LYS A 127 -14.34 -10.82 3.71
C LYS A 127 -15.79 -11.14 4.06
N ALA A 128 -16.07 -11.46 5.34
CA ALA A 128 -17.42 -11.74 5.81
C ALA A 128 -18.36 -10.54 5.64
N LYS A 129 -17.85 -9.32 5.72
CA LYS A 129 -18.58 -8.07 5.47
C LYS A 129 -18.54 -7.61 4.00
N GLY A 130 -17.95 -8.40 3.10
CA GLY A 130 -17.81 -8.04 1.69
C GLY A 130 -16.83 -6.88 1.42
N ILE A 131 -15.97 -6.56 2.38
CA ILE A 131 -14.98 -5.48 2.26
C ILE A 131 -13.70 -6.04 1.66
N GLU A 132 -13.28 -5.43 0.55
CA GLU A 132 -12.04 -5.79 -0.15
C GLU A 132 -10.82 -5.21 0.55
N VAL A 133 -9.76 -6.03 0.74
CA VAL A 133 -8.49 -5.63 1.36
C VAL A 133 -7.38 -5.74 0.33
N CYS A 134 -6.60 -4.66 0.15
CA CYS A 134 -5.42 -4.64 -0.71
C CYS A 134 -4.28 -5.44 -0.07
N LEU A 135 -3.60 -6.26 -0.86
CA LEU A 135 -2.46 -7.07 -0.45
C LEU A 135 -1.17 -6.49 -1.05
N PHE A 136 -0.43 -5.76 -0.25
CA PHE A 136 0.82 -5.12 -0.63
C PHE A 136 2.00 -5.96 -0.16
N SER A 137 2.63 -6.69 -1.07
CA SER A 137 3.66 -7.69 -0.76
C SER A 137 5.10 -7.25 -1.05
N ASP A 138 5.32 -6.10 -1.66
CA ASP A 138 6.67 -5.59 -1.91
C ASP A 138 7.24 -4.94 -0.65
N PRO A 139 8.55 -5.09 -0.36
CA PRO A 139 9.17 -4.48 0.83
C PRO A 139 8.99 -2.96 0.91
N VAL A 140 8.94 -2.27 -0.23
CA VAL A 140 8.72 -0.82 -0.30
C VAL A 140 7.32 -0.43 0.21
N ASP A 141 6.35 -1.34 0.17
CA ASP A 141 4.98 -1.06 0.58
C ASP A 141 4.88 -0.79 2.07
N GLU A 142 5.64 -1.50 2.91
CA GLU A 142 5.69 -1.23 4.34
C GLU A 142 6.14 0.19 4.62
N VAL A 143 7.15 0.66 3.89
CA VAL A 143 7.77 1.95 4.14
C VAL A 143 6.83 3.10 3.78
N TRP A 144 6.22 3.10 2.59
CA TRP A 144 5.36 4.21 2.19
C TRP A 144 3.99 4.22 2.88
N LEU A 145 3.48 3.03 3.26
CA LEU A 145 2.22 2.90 4.00
C LEU A 145 2.37 3.26 5.49
N GLU A 146 3.56 3.03 6.09
CA GLU A 146 3.81 3.32 7.50
C GLU A 146 4.20 4.77 7.77
N GLN A 147 5.07 5.34 6.93
CA GLN A 147 5.65 6.65 7.18
C GLN A 147 4.66 7.80 6.97
N MET A 148 3.82 7.72 5.97
CA MET A 148 2.76 8.69 5.70
C MET A 148 1.77 8.01 4.74
N PRO A 149 0.74 7.28 5.22
CA PRO A 149 -0.25 6.70 4.34
C PRO A 149 -0.91 7.85 3.56
N PRO A 150 -0.71 7.92 2.24
CA PRO A 150 -1.33 8.98 1.46
C PRO A 150 -2.84 8.74 1.44
N GLU A 151 -3.59 9.82 1.29
CA GLU A 151 -4.96 9.68 0.85
C GLU A 151 -4.97 9.45 -0.67
N TYR A 152 -5.88 8.64 -1.13
CA TYR A 152 -6.11 8.41 -2.55
C TYR A 152 -7.59 8.58 -2.88
N LYS A 153 -7.90 9.49 -3.80
CA LYS A 153 -9.28 9.85 -4.15
C LYS A 153 -10.15 10.17 -2.92
N GLY A 154 -9.59 10.87 -1.95
CA GLY A 154 -10.26 11.25 -0.70
C GLY A 154 -10.47 10.09 0.28
N LYS A 155 -9.86 8.94 0.08
CA LYS A 155 -9.92 7.78 0.96
C LYS A 155 -8.57 7.56 1.63
N ALA A 156 -8.55 7.48 2.97
CA ALA A 156 -7.36 7.20 3.73
C ALA A 156 -7.02 5.70 3.71
N PHE A 157 -5.72 5.35 3.75
CA PHE A 157 -5.30 3.97 3.91
C PHE A 157 -5.38 3.53 5.37
N GLN A 158 -5.92 2.33 5.63
CA GLN A 158 -6.04 1.74 6.96
C GLN A 158 -5.48 0.32 6.97
N SER A 159 -4.48 0.08 7.83
CA SER A 159 -3.96 -1.28 8.04
C SER A 159 -4.97 -2.15 8.76
N VAL A 160 -5.18 -3.37 8.25
CA VAL A 160 -6.03 -4.40 8.87
C VAL A 160 -5.29 -5.12 9.99
N GLY A 161 -3.95 -5.19 9.93
CA GLY A 161 -3.11 -5.88 10.91
C GLY A 161 -2.73 -5.04 12.13
N ARG A 162 -3.07 -3.75 12.17
CA ARG A 162 -2.68 -2.82 13.24
C ARG A 162 -3.86 -2.03 13.74
N GLY A 163 -4.13 -2.13 15.04
CA GLY A 163 -5.18 -1.39 15.73
C GLY A 163 -6.56 -2.06 15.65
N GLU A 164 -7.46 -1.63 16.52
CA GLU A 164 -8.87 -1.98 16.41
C GLU A 164 -9.45 -1.27 15.20
N VAL A 165 -9.85 -2.03 14.20
CA VAL A 165 -10.60 -1.50 13.07
C VAL A 165 -12.08 -1.63 13.42
N ASP A 166 -12.69 -0.50 13.76
CA ASP A 166 -14.13 -0.42 13.91
C ASP A 166 -14.77 -0.59 12.51
N LEU A 167 -15.30 -1.77 12.28
CA LEU A 167 -16.02 -2.09 11.03
C LEU A 167 -17.49 -1.67 11.09
N GLY A 168 -17.88 -0.87 12.10
CA GLY A 168 -19.28 -0.52 12.37
C GLY A 168 -20.05 -1.77 12.79
N ASP A 169 -20.37 -1.87 14.06
CA ASP A 169 -21.21 -2.93 14.58
C ASP A 169 -22.65 -2.78 14.04
N GLU A 170 -22.94 -3.46 12.95
CA GLU A 170 -24.27 -4.04 12.81
C GLU A 170 -24.22 -5.37 13.55
N GLU A 171 -24.83 -5.39 14.77
CA GLU A 171 -25.16 -6.54 15.59
C GLU A 171 -24.16 -7.71 15.48
N VAL A 172 -23.08 -7.65 16.28
CA VAL A 172 -22.42 -8.88 16.70
C VAL A 172 -23.47 -9.66 17.46
N ASP A 173 -23.96 -10.77 16.90
CA ASP A 173 -24.82 -11.70 17.61
C ASP A 173 -24.28 -11.91 19.02
N GLU A 174 -25.11 -11.71 20.05
CA GLU A 174 -24.73 -11.88 21.48
C GLU A 174 -24.04 -13.21 21.73
N GLU A 175 -24.30 -14.25 20.93
CA GLU A 175 -23.62 -15.54 20.94
C GLU A 175 -22.12 -15.47 20.57
N THR A 176 -21.75 -14.59 19.65
CA THR A 176 -20.34 -14.45 19.21
C THR A 176 -19.53 -13.60 20.20
N ALA A 177 -20.14 -12.63 20.86
CA ALA A 177 -19.52 -11.82 21.90
C ALA A 177 -19.27 -12.69 23.17
N THR A 178 -20.26 -13.47 23.60
CA THR A 178 -20.15 -14.39 24.75
C THR A 178 -19.07 -15.47 24.51
N SER A 179 -19.00 -16.04 23.32
CA SER A 179 -17.97 -17.03 22.96
C SER A 179 -16.55 -16.44 22.91
N ARG A 180 -16.39 -15.14 22.58
CA ARG A 180 -15.10 -14.45 22.65
C ARG A 180 -14.66 -14.16 24.08
N ASP A 181 -15.59 -13.75 24.94
CA ASP A 181 -15.30 -13.46 26.34
C ASP A 181 -14.97 -14.74 27.12
N GLU A 182 -15.67 -15.85 26.87
CA GLU A 182 -15.35 -17.16 27.44
C GLU A 182 -13.96 -17.66 27.01
N LYS A 183 -13.61 -17.56 25.73
CA LYS A 183 -12.27 -17.90 25.22
C LYS A 183 -11.17 -16.98 25.74
N ASN A 184 -11.45 -15.71 25.93
CA ASN A 184 -10.49 -14.76 26.50
C ASN A 184 -10.25 -15.04 27.99
N GLU A 185 -11.26 -15.48 28.73
CA GLU A 185 -11.08 -15.91 30.13
C GLU A 185 -10.29 -17.21 30.25
N GLU A 186 -10.58 -18.22 29.43
CA GLU A 186 -9.79 -19.48 29.40
C GLU A 186 -8.32 -19.23 28.99
N LEU A 187 -8.06 -18.29 28.08
CA LEU A 187 -6.70 -17.94 27.65
C LEU A 187 -5.95 -17.03 28.64
N LYS A 188 -6.64 -16.36 29.54
CA LYS A 188 -6.04 -15.43 30.50
C LYS A 188 -5.01 -16.09 31.42
N ASP A 189 -5.31 -17.30 31.88
CA ASP A 189 -4.42 -18.11 32.73
C ASP A 189 -3.18 -18.59 31.94
N VAL A 190 -3.36 -18.98 30.68
CA VAL A 190 -2.29 -19.44 29.81
C VAL A 190 -1.37 -18.23 29.42
N LEU A 191 -1.95 -17.08 29.11
CA LEU A 191 -1.20 -15.87 28.82
C LEU A 191 -0.49 -15.32 30.07
N GLY A 192 -1.07 -15.48 31.26
CA GLY A 192 -0.44 -15.18 32.53
C GLY A 192 0.79 -16.03 32.80
N ALA A 193 0.67 -17.35 32.59
CA ALA A 193 1.78 -18.29 32.74
C ALA A 193 2.90 -18.06 31.72
N LEU A 194 2.56 -17.75 30.47
CA LEU A 194 3.53 -17.40 29.43
C LEU A 194 4.27 -16.09 29.72
N ARG A 195 3.58 -15.06 30.21
CA ARG A 195 4.21 -13.80 30.61
C ARG A 195 5.16 -13.98 31.81
N ALA A 196 4.78 -14.79 32.79
CA ALA A 196 5.65 -15.11 33.92
C ALA A 196 6.91 -15.87 33.47
N ALA A 197 6.78 -16.84 32.56
CA ALA A 197 7.90 -17.60 32.03
C ALA A 197 8.88 -16.77 31.15
N LEU A 198 8.39 -15.69 30.51
CA LEU A 198 9.21 -14.80 29.67
C LEU A 198 9.82 -13.61 30.43
N GLN A 199 9.48 -13.41 31.72
CA GLN A 199 10.06 -12.38 32.56
C GLN A 199 11.24 -12.88 33.42
N ASP A 200 11.47 -14.21 33.45
CA ASP A 200 12.56 -14.83 34.23
C ASP A 200 13.83 -15.11 33.40
N ASP A 201 13.95 -14.59 32.18
CA ASP A 201 15.16 -14.56 31.33
C ASP A 201 15.60 -13.09 31.09
#